data_ccd62a1e6b11b1c3fed7e25e5434ae9b
#
_entry.id   ccd62a1e6b11b1c3fed7e25e5434ae9b
#
_cell.length_a   1.000
_cell.length_b   1.000
_cell.length_c   1.000
_cell.angle_alpha   90.00
_cell.angle_beta   90.00
_cell.angle_gamma   90.00
#
_symmetry.space_group_name_H-M   'P 1'
#
loop_
_entity.id
_entity.type
_entity.pdbx_description
1 polymer ?
#
loop_
_entity_poly.entity_id
_entity_poly.type
_entity_poly.pdbx_seq_one_letter_code
_entity_poly.pdbx_strand_id
1 'polypeptide(L)'
;MPEITIYTTRWCGYCVRAKALLDSRGLSYEEVNLDDDPHFRQRLFDLTGGWTVPQILIGDRPIGGYTELWRLDRDGRLDALLAA
;
A
#
# COMPACT_ATOMS: atom_id res chain seq x y z
N MET A 1 -5.49 11.68 11.11
CA MET A 1 -4.68 10.50 10.73
C MET A 1 -4.37 10.57 9.23
N PRO A 2 -3.15 10.21 8.82
CA PRO A 2 -2.86 10.14 7.39
C PRO A 2 -3.71 9.07 6.72
N GLU A 3 -4.10 9.35 5.49
CA GLU A 3 -4.87 8.41 4.69
C GLU A 3 -3.96 7.30 4.14
N ILE A 4 -4.47 6.08 4.13
CA ILE A 4 -3.76 4.94 3.53
C ILE A 4 -4.30 4.71 2.14
N THR A 5 -3.41 4.63 1.15
CA THR A 5 -3.76 4.30 -0.23
C THR A 5 -2.97 3.07 -0.66
N ILE A 6 -3.63 2.10 -1.27
CA ILE A 6 -2.98 0.89 -1.78
C ILE A 6 -3.28 0.74 -3.27
N TYR A 7 -2.22 0.62 -4.06
CA TYR A 7 -2.31 0.36 -5.49
C TYR A 7 -2.21 -1.13 -5.75
N THR A 8 -3.18 -1.68 -6.45
CA THR A 8 -3.32 -3.12 -6.63
C THR A 8 -3.61 -3.49 -8.08
N THR A 9 -3.47 -4.78 -8.40
CA THR A 9 -4.01 -5.38 -9.61
C THR A 9 -4.82 -6.62 -9.24
N ARG A 10 -5.62 -7.13 -10.19
CA ARG A 10 -6.56 -8.24 -9.95
C ARG A 10 -5.86 -9.51 -9.47
N TRP A 11 -4.79 -9.90 -10.12
CA TRP A 11 -4.11 -11.17 -9.84
C TRP A 11 -2.83 -10.94 -9.03
N CYS A 12 -2.99 -10.45 -7.81
CA CYS A 12 -1.87 -10.12 -6.95
C CYS A 12 -2.08 -10.71 -5.56
N GLY A 13 -1.38 -11.81 -5.27
CA GLY A 13 -1.47 -12.46 -3.97
C GLY A 13 -0.95 -11.59 -2.83
N TYR A 14 0.10 -10.82 -3.08
CA TYR A 14 0.63 -9.90 -2.06
C TYR A 14 -0.31 -8.72 -1.80
N CYS A 15 -1.07 -8.29 -2.81
CA CYS A 15 -2.11 -7.28 -2.61
C CYS A 15 -3.18 -7.79 -1.65
N VAL A 16 -3.61 -9.05 -1.82
CA VAL A 16 -4.59 -9.68 -0.94
C VAL A 16 -4.06 -9.72 0.50
N ARG A 17 -2.81 -10.11 0.68
CA ARG A 17 -2.18 -10.17 2.00
C ARG A 17 -2.07 -8.80 2.64
N ALA A 18 -1.69 -7.78 1.87
CA ALA A 18 -1.59 -6.42 2.38
C ALA A 18 -2.95 -5.89 2.85
N LYS A 19 -3.99 -6.11 2.05
CA LYS A 19 -5.35 -5.70 2.43
C LYS A 19 -5.82 -6.44 3.68
N ALA A 20 -5.54 -7.73 3.77
CA ALA A 20 -5.91 -8.53 4.94
C ALA A 20 -5.22 -8.02 6.20
N LEU A 21 -3.95 -7.62 6.11
CA LEU A 21 -3.24 -7.04 7.24
C LEU A 21 -3.88 -5.74 7.70
N LEU A 22 -4.20 -4.84 6.77
CA LEU A 22 -4.86 -3.58 7.09
C LEU A 22 -6.24 -3.82 7.72
N ASP A 23 -7.00 -4.76 7.17
CA ASP A 23 -8.31 -5.13 7.71
C ASP A 23 -8.19 -5.70 9.13
N SER A 24 -7.18 -6.52 9.38
CA SER A 24 -6.97 -7.14 10.70
C SER A 24 -6.64 -6.11 11.77
N ARG A 25 -6.12 -4.94 11.38
CA ARG A 25 -5.83 -3.84 12.29
C ARG A 25 -6.98 -2.84 12.37
N GLY A 26 -8.08 -3.10 11.68
CA GLY A 26 -9.22 -2.18 11.68
C GLY A 26 -8.94 -0.86 10.97
N LEU A 27 -7.99 -0.85 10.05
CA LEU A 27 -7.58 0.37 9.35
C LEU A 27 -8.36 0.52 8.05
N SER A 28 -8.85 1.73 7.82
CA SER A 28 -9.49 2.08 6.55
C SER A 28 -8.43 2.47 5.53
N TYR A 29 -8.68 2.14 4.26
CA TYR A 29 -7.75 2.46 3.19
C TYR A 29 -8.53 2.66 1.90
N GLU A 30 -7.92 3.40 0.97
CA GLU A 30 -8.41 3.52 -0.39
C GLU A 30 -7.65 2.54 -1.27
N GLU A 31 -8.37 1.72 -2.01
CA GLU A 31 -7.76 0.80 -2.98
C GLU A 31 -7.89 1.38 -4.38
N VAL A 32 -6.78 1.50 -5.09
CA VAL A 32 -6.73 1.95 -6.47
C VAL A 32 -6.32 0.75 -7.33
N ASN A 33 -7.27 0.20 -8.08
CA ASN A 33 -7.00 -0.92 -8.98
C ASN A 33 -6.47 -0.39 -10.31
N LEU A 34 -5.36 -0.94 -10.75
CA LEU A 34 -4.63 -0.45 -11.93
C LEU A 34 -4.84 -1.32 -13.18
N ASP A 35 -5.74 -2.31 -13.13
CA ASP A 35 -5.91 -3.28 -14.22
C ASP A 35 -6.26 -2.61 -15.55
N ASP A 36 -7.07 -1.56 -15.52
CA ASP A 36 -7.57 -0.92 -16.73
C ASP A 36 -6.72 0.28 -17.17
N ASP A 37 -5.60 0.54 -16.49
CA ASP A 37 -4.71 1.65 -16.83
C ASP A 37 -3.54 1.13 -17.66
N PRO A 38 -3.46 1.48 -18.97
CA PRO A 38 -2.35 0.99 -19.82
C PRO A 38 -0.99 1.57 -19.44
N HIS A 39 -0.99 2.64 -18.66
CA HIS A 39 0.24 3.31 -18.21
C HIS A 39 0.49 3.13 -16.72
N PHE A 40 -0.11 2.11 -16.11
CA PHE A 40 -0.09 1.99 -14.67
C PHE A 40 1.32 1.88 -14.08
N ARG A 41 2.23 1.21 -14.77
CA ARG A 41 3.60 1.02 -14.26
C ARG A 41 4.35 2.34 -14.17
N GLN A 42 4.22 3.20 -15.18
CA GLN A 42 4.86 4.51 -15.17
C GLN A 42 4.25 5.39 -14.09
N ARG A 43 2.93 5.39 -13.99
CA ARG A 43 2.22 6.16 -12.95
C ARG A 43 2.60 5.68 -11.56
N LEU A 44 2.69 4.38 -11.36
CA LEU A 44 3.08 3.79 -10.10
C LEU A 44 4.50 4.21 -9.71
N PHE A 45 5.42 4.15 -10.67
CA PHE A 45 6.81 4.56 -10.47
C PHE A 45 6.89 6.05 -10.10
N ASP A 46 6.14 6.91 -10.79
CA ASP A 46 6.12 8.34 -10.52
C ASP A 46 5.64 8.66 -9.12
N LEU A 47 4.67 7.88 -8.61
CA LEU A 47 4.07 8.10 -7.30
C LEU A 47 4.88 7.47 -6.16
N THR A 48 5.52 6.33 -6.40
CA THR A 48 6.07 5.51 -5.32
C THR A 48 7.54 5.17 -5.50
N GLY A 49 8.08 5.30 -6.71
CA GLY A 49 9.43 4.84 -7.02
C GLY A 49 9.53 3.34 -7.27
N GLY A 50 8.41 2.60 -7.25
CA GLY A 50 8.38 1.16 -7.46
C GLY A 50 7.60 0.75 -8.69
N TRP A 51 7.89 -0.44 -9.22
CA TRP A 51 7.27 -0.96 -10.44
C TRP A 51 6.32 -2.12 -10.16
N THR A 52 6.29 -2.62 -8.93
CA THR A 52 5.50 -3.79 -8.53
C THR A 52 4.29 -3.39 -7.71
N VAL A 53 3.29 -4.26 -7.67
CA VAL A 53 2.14 -4.11 -6.78
C VAL A 53 2.20 -5.20 -5.70
N PRO A 54 1.69 -4.96 -4.50
CA PRO A 54 1.05 -3.70 -4.07
C PRO A 54 2.07 -2.58 -3.84
N GLN A 55 1.62 -1.34 -3.97
CA GLN A 55 2.37 -0.19 -3.48
C GLN A 55 1.47 0.57 -2.52
N ILE A 56 2.00 0.96 -1.38
CA ILE A 56 1.23 1.51 -0.28
C ILE A 56 1.78 2.88 0.08
N LEU A 57 0.86 3.84 0.23
CA LEU A 57 1.19 5.20 0.67
C LEU A 57 0.48 5.48 1.98
N ILE A 58 1.19 6.11 2.91
CA ILE A 58 0.59 6.65 4.12
C ILE A 58 0.71 8.17 4.03
N GLY A 59 -0.42 8.83 3.80
CA GLY A 59 -0.40 10.22 3.35
C GLY A 59 0.30 10.30 2.00
N ASP A 60 1.32 11.13 1.89
CA ASP A 60 2.13 11.25 0.68
C ASP A 60 3.40 10.40 0.71
N ARG A 61 3.59 9.61 1.76
CA ARG A 61 4.81 8.84 1.96
C ARG A 61 4.65 7.42 1.40
N PRO A 62 5.41 7.05 0.35
CA PRO A 62 5.42 5.66 -0.11
C PRO A 62 6.19 4.80 0.89
N ILE A 63 5.58 3.70 1.32
CA ILE A 63 6.22 2.77 2.27
C ILE A 63 6.68 1.48 1.59
N GLY A 64 6.28 1.24 0.35
CA GLY A 64 6.65 0.05 -0.40
C GLY A 64 5.51 -0.94 -0.53
N GLY A 65 5.85 -2.22 -0.59
CA GLY A 65 4.89 -3.30 -0.78
C GLY A 65 4.49 -3.99 0.52
N TYR A 66 4.01 -5.24 0.37
CA TYR A 66 3.53 -6.02 1.50
C TYR A 66 4.63 -6.27 2.55
N THR A 67 5.83 -6.63 2.11
CA THR A 67 6.93 -6.94 3.03
C THR A 67 7.25 -5.75 3.92
N GLU A 68 7.32 -4.56 3.35
CA GLU A 68 7.60 -3.33 4.07
C GLU A 68 6.45 -2.99 5.04
N LEU A 69 5.20 -3.16 4.61
CA LEU A 69 4.04 -2.97 5.47
C LEU A 69 4.06 -3.94 6.66
N TRP A 70 4.37 -5.21 6.40
CA TRP A 70 4.44 -6.24 7.42
C TRP A 70 5.52 -5.91 8.46
N ARG A 71 6.68 -5.44 8.00
CA ARG A 71 7.77 -5.04 8.91
C ARG A 71 7.39 -3.85 9.78
N LEU A 72 6.75 -2.85 9.18
CA LEU A 72 6.29 -1.69 9.93
C LEU A 72 5.29 -2.08 11.01
N ASP A 73 4.37 -2.97 10.67
CA ASP A 73 3.37 -3.47 11.63
C ASP A 73 4.03 -4.24 12.76
N ARG A 74 4.95 -5.14 12.43
CA ARG A 74 5.66 -5.97 13.40
C ARG A 74 6.49 -5.14 14.36
N ASP A 75 7.13 -4.08 13.87
CA ASP A 75 8.01 -3.23 14.67
C ASP A 75 7.27 -2.15 15.44
N GLY A 76 5.94 -2.07 15.31
CA GLY A 76 5.13 -1.04 15.93
C GLY A 76 5.24 0.33 15.27
N ARG A 77 5.93 0.43 14.14
CA ARG A 77 6.13 1.70 13.42
C ARG A 77 4.92 2.13 12.62
N LEU A 78 4.07 1.17 12.24
CA LEU A 78 2.86 1.49 11.48
C LEU A 78 1.97 2.43 12.30
N ASP A 79 1.75 2.13 13.57
CA ASP A 79 0.96 2.98 14.44
C ASP A 79 1.57 4.38 14.57
N ALA A 80 2.89 4.46 14.68
CA ALA A 80 3.59 5.75 14.77
C ALA A 80 3.38 6.59 13.51
N LEU A 81 3.44 5.98 12.32
CA LEU A 81 3.21 6.67 11.06
C LEU A 81 1.77 7.15 10.94
N LEU A 82 0.81 6.38 11.44
CA LEU A 82 -0.60 6.75 11.38
C LEU A 82 -0.97 7.80 12.42
N ALA A 83 -0.20 7.91 13.49
CA ALA A 83 -0.43 8.91 14.53
C ALA A 83 0.14 10.29 14.18
N ALA A 84 0.96 10.36 13.15
CA ALA A 84 1.63 11.60 12.75
C ALA A 84 0.67 12.64 12.15
#